data_aa74d0fd8d851aa7a430b551623d9142
#
_entry.id   aa74d0fd8d851aa7a430b551623d9142
#
_cell.length_a   1.000
_cell.length_b   1.000
_cell.length_c   1.000
_cell.angle_alpha   90.00
_cell.angle_beta   90.00
_cell.angle_gamma   90.00
#
_symmetry.space_group_name_H-M   'P 1'
#
loop_
_entity.id
_entity.type
_entity.pdbx_description
1 polymer ?
#
loop_
_entity_poly.entity_id
_entity_poly.type
_entity_poly.pdbx_seq_one_letter_code
_entity_poly.pdbx_strand_id
1 'polypeptide(L)'
;MKKTLIVLIAIGIAAFANAQKTKQDEGIKIGIKGGLNVSNLMGDVKDVAIRTSIHAGLVAEIIVNDKFSIQPELLYSGQGASDTSTGGGRIKLDYITLPVLGKFPIAKNLSLETGPQIGFLVSGKEKTNDSNETIPNTKTIDFGLNAGLNYELNNGVFFQARYNLGLTDIGFYGDNKRASNSVIQFSIGKLF
;
A
#
# COMPACT_ATOMS: atom_id res chain seq x y z
N MET A 1 7.96 18.51 -10.37
CA MET A 1 7.24 17.52 -9.56
C MET A 1 8.07 16.26 -9.24
N LYS A 2 8.68 15.55 -10.21
CA LYS A 2 9.49 14.33 -9.91
C LYS A 2 10.67 14.59 -8.96
N LYS A 3 11.38 15.74 -9.10
CA LYS A 3 12.50 16.11 -8.23
C LYS A 3 12.09 16.43 -6.80
N THR A 4 10.92 17.04 -6.59
CA THR A 4 10.38 17.36 -5.25
C THR A 4 9.98 16.08 -4.50
N LEU A 5 9.41 15.09 -5.18
CA LEU A 5 9.05 13.81 -4.61
C LEU A 5 10.29 13.02 -4.16
N ILE A 6 11.37 13.02 -4.96
CA ILE A 6 12.65 12.38 -4.60
C ILE A 6 13.26 13.02 -3.36
N VAL A 7 13.18 14.35 -3.24
CA VAL A 7 13.68 15.09 -2.07
C VAL A 7 12.87 14.75 -0.81
N LEU A 8 11.56 14.63 -0.90
CA LEU A 8 10.70 14.23 0.23
C LEU A 8 10.98 12.80 0.68
N ILE A 9 11.20 11.88 -0.25
CA ILE A 9 11.60 10.50 0.05
C ILE A 9 12.98 10.47 0.70
N ALA A 10 13.95 11.25 0.19
CA ALA A 10 15.29 11.34 0.76
C ALA A 10 15.30 11.95 2.16
N ILE A 11 14.47 12.97 2.42
CA ILE A 11 14.29 13.56 3.76
C ILE A 11 13.66 12.55 4.72
N GLY A 12 12.67 11.77 4.27
CA GLY A 12 12.09 10.68 5.04
C GLY A 12 13.13 9.63 5.43
N ILE A 13 13.96 9.16 4.50
CA ILE A 13 15.04 8.19 4.75
C ILE A 13 16.10 8.78 5.69
N ALA A 14 16.47 10.05 5.53
CA ALA A 14 17.44 10.73 6.39
C ALA A 14 16.91 10.93 7.82
N ALA A 15 15.64 11.22 7.99
CA ALA A 15 14.99 11.30 9.30
C ALA A 15 14.95 9.93 9.99
N PHE A 16 14.68 8.84 9.24
CA PHE A 16 14.74 7.47 9.74
C PHE A 16 16.17 7.05 10.13
N ALA A 17 17.19 7.42 9.34
CA ALA A 17 18.58 7.09 9.64
C ALA A 17 19.11 7.79 10.90
N ASN A 18 18.61 8.99 11.22
CA ASN A 18 18.96 9.69 12.46
C ASN A 18 18.21 9.14 13.68
N ALA A 19 16.99 8.62 13.51
CA ALA A 19 16.23 7.97 14.59
C ALA A 19 16.92 6.69 15.11
N GLN A 20 17.72 6.02 14.29
CA GLN A 20 18.52 4.86 14.73
C GLN A 20 19.66 5.20 15.69
N LYS A 21 20.10 6.46 15.77
CA LYS A 21 21.19 6.90 16.65
C LYS A 21 20.73 7.37 18.03
N THR A 22 19.44 7.59 18.22
CA THR A 22 18.90 8.09 19.48
C THR A 22 18.26 6.96 20.25
N LYS A 23 19.06 6.36 21.17
CA LYS A 23 18.65 5.47 22.26
C LYS A 23 17.57 4.41 21.94
N GLN A 24 17.97 3.19 22.12
CA GLN A 24 17.17 2.00 22.41
C GLN A 24 16.34 2.17 23.71
N ASP A 25 15.56 3.25 23.79
CA ASP A 25 14.64 3.53 24.88
C ASP A 25 13.29 3.93 24.29
N GLU A 26 12.30 3.08 24.59
CA GLU A 26 10.89 3.37 24.61
C GLU A 26 10.15 3.40 23.26
N GLY A 27 9.72 2.22 22.78
CA GLY A 27 8.47 2.13 22.09
C GLY A 27 8.47 2.35 20.58
N ILE A 28 9.60 2.56 19.91
CA ILE A 28 9.64 2.70 18.45
C ILE A 28 10.51 1.60 17.84
N LYS A 29 9.88 0.78 16.97
CA LYS A 29 10.57 -0.21 16.14
C LYS A 29 10.50 0.24 14.69
N ILE A 30 11.58 0.07 13.94
CA ILE A 30 11.66 0.38 12.51
C ILE A 30 11.91 -0.92 11.76
N GLY A 31 11.33 -1.07 10.58
CA GLY A 31 11.49 -2.29 9.81
C GLY A 31 11.26 -2.11 8.33
N ILE A 32 11.34 -3.24 7.65
CA ILE A 32 11.07 -3.36 6.23
C ILE A 32 10.01 -4.43 6.00
N LYS A 33 9.22 -4.26 4.96
CA LYS A 33 8.30 -5.31 4.50
C LYS A 33 8.22 -5.37 2.99
N GLY A 34 7.82 -6.53 2.48
CA GLY A 34 7.50 -6.75 1.09
C GLY A 34 6.50 -7.89 0.95
N GLY A 35 5.87 -7.97 -0.22
CA GLY A 35 4.89 -9.01 -0.44
C GLY A 35 4.13 -8.88 -1.76
N LEU A 36 3.02 -9.58 -1.82
CA LEU A 36 2.15 -9.67 -3.00
C LEU A 36 0.87 -8.87 -2.79
N ASN A 37 0.46 -8.20 -3.85
CA ASN A 37 -0.84 -7.58 -4.00
C ASN A 37 -1.70 -8.43 -4.93
N VAL A 38 -2.90 -8.70 -4.52
CA VAL A 38 -3.98 -9.25 -5.34
C VAL A 38 -5.00 -8.14 -5.50
N SER A 39 -4.95 -7.41 -6.61
CA SER A 39 -5.72 -6.20 -6.84
C SER A 39 -6.79 -6.38 -7.91
N ASN A 40 -7.86 -5.62 -7.77
CA ASN A 40 -8.93 -5.48 -8.74
C ASN A 40 -9.48 -4.06 -8.70
N LEU A 41 -10.27 -3.70 -9.70
CA LEU A 41 -11.05 -2.46 -9.72
C LEU A 41 -12.51 -2.77 -9.36
N MET A 42 -13.09 -1.95 -8.48
CA MET A 42 -14.48 -2.02 -8.06
C MET A 42 -15.25 -0.81 -8.58
N GLY A 43 -16.55 -0.97 -8.80
CA GLY A 43 -17.46 0.09 -9.28
C GLY A 43 -18.13 -0.27 -10.59
N ASP A 44 -18.29 0.72 -11.46
CA ASP A 44 -19.01 0.57 -12.75
C ASP A 44 -18.14 -0.08 -13.86
N VAL A 45 -17.08 -0.76 -13.47
CA VAL A 45 -16.11 -1.39 -14.37
C VAL A 45 -16.56 -2.79 -14.73
N LYS A 46 -16.58 -3.10 -16.05
CA LYS A 46 -16.89 -4.42 -16.57
C LYS A 46 -15.63 -5.05 -17.16
N ASP A 47 -15.64 -6.38 -17.28
CA ASP A 47 -14.60 -7.17 -17.97
C ASP A 47 -13.19 -7.00 -17.36
N VAL A 48 -13.11 -6.81 -16.03
CA VAL A 48 -11.86 -6.75 -15.29
C VAL A 48 -11.68 -7.97 -14.40
N ALA A 49 -10.46 -8.47 -14.34
CA ALA A 49 -10.05 -9.58 -13.51
C ALA A 49 -8.91 -9.19 -12.57
N ILE A 50 -8.67 -10.06 -11.62
CA ILE A 50 -7.60 -9.92 -10.62
C ILE A 50 -6.23 -9.75 -11.31
N ARG A 51 -5.46 -8.80 -10.80
CA ARG A 51 -4.05 -8.61 -11.13
C ARG A 51 -3.18 -8.88 -9.92
N THR A 52 -2.19 -9.74 -10.07
CA THR A 52 -1.14 -9.95 -9.06
C THR A 52 0.04 -9.02 -9.33
N SER A 53 0.56 -8.39 -8.28
CA SER A 53 1.69 -7.48 -8.31
C SER A 53 2.43 -7.51 -6.97
N ILE A 54 3.40 -6.61 -6.77
CA ILE A 54 4.21 -6.56 -5.56
C ILE A 54 4.02 -5.24 -4.82
N HIS A 55 4.33 -5.26 -3.53
CA HIS A 55 4.59 -4.08 -2.72
C HIS A 55 5.85 -4.29 -1.89
N ALA A 56 6.52 -3.18 -1.57
CA ALA A 56 7.67 -3.18 -0.67
C ALA A 56 7.89 -1.80 -0.09
N GLY A 57 8.48 -1.72 1.11
CA GLY A 57 8.82 -0.45 1.72
C GLY A 57 9.19 -0.54 3.19
N LEU A 58 9.04 0.61 3.84
CA LEU A 58 9.42 0.83 5.23
C LEU A 58 8.19 0.80 6.12
N VAL A 59 8.38 0.34 7.33
CA VAL A 59 7.39 0.31 8.41
C VAL A 59 8.03 0.82 9.69
N ALA A 60 7.28 1.60 10.45
CA ALA A 60 7.62 1.92 11.82
C ALA A 60 6.46 1.52 12.73
N GLU A 61 6.73 0.99 13.90
CA GLU A 61 5.75 0.72 14.94
C GLU A 61 6.07 1.58 16.15
N ILE A 62 5.11 2.40 16.55
CA ILE A 62 5.16 3.26 17.73
C ILE A 62 4.27 2.63 18.79
N ILE A 63 4.87 2.02 19.80
CA ILE A 63 4.14 1.37 20.90
C ILE A 63 3.62 2.47 21.83
N VAL A 64 2.30 2.63 21.92
CA VAL A 64 1.65 3.60 22.81
C VAL A 64 1.41 2.99 24.19
N ASN A 65 0.97 1.73 24.20
CA ASN A 65 0.80 0.92 25.41
C ASN A 65 0.66 -0.57 25.04
N ASP A 66 0.49 -1.44 26.03
CA ASP A 66 0.39 -2.90 25.83
C ASP A 66 -0.80 -3.35 24.96
N LYS A 67 -1.77 -2.48 24.71
CA LYS A 67 -3.00 -2.77 23.97
C LYS A 67 -3.10 -2.06 22.64
N PHE A 68 -2.17 -1.13 22.35
CA PHE A 68 -2.26 -0.29 21.16
C PHE A 68 -0.90 0.21 20.70
N SER A 69 -0.65 0.10 19.41
CA SER A 69 0.45 0.77 18.72
C SER A 69 -0.04 1.45 17.44
N ILE A 70 0.72 2.42 16.96
CA ILE A 70 0.49 3.12 15.69
C ILE A 70 1.58 2.67 14.73
N GLN A 71 1.18 2.26 13.52
CA GLN A 71 2.09 1.75 12.51
C GLN A 71 2.01 2.57 11.23
N PRO A 72 2.79 3.68 11.12
CA PRO A 72 2.98 4.37 9.84
C PRO A 72 3.87 3.56 8.90
N GLU A 73 3.53 3.60 7.61
CA GLU A 73 4.25 2.89 6.56
C GLU A 73 4.52 3.80 5.35
N LEU A 74 5.58 3.50 4.61
CA LEU A 74 5.89 4.11 3.31
C LEU A 74 6.15 2.97 2.33
N LEU A 75 5.24 2.75 1.38
CA LEU A 75 5.30 1.60 0.48
C LEU A 75 5.24 2.03 -0.99
N TYR A 76 6.05 1.38 -1.82
CA TYR A 76 5.70 1.20 -3.22
C TYR A 76 4.64 0.10 -3.32
N SER A 77 3.59 0.31 -4.10
CA SER A 77 2.49 -0.63 -4.26
C SER A 77 2.01 -0.66 -5.71
N GLY A 78 2.25 -1.78 -6.39
CA GLY A 78 1.63 -2.04 -7.69
C GLY A 78 0.18 -2.47 -7.50
N GLN A 79 -0.74 -1.86 -8.26
CA GLN A 79 -2.18 -2.10 -8.21
C GLN A 79 -2.78 -2.10 -9.61
N GLY A 80 -4.11 -2.20 -9.73
CA GLY A 80 -4.85 -2.17 -10.96
C GLY A 80 -5.57 -3.49 -11.24
N ALA A 81 -5.88 -3.76 -12.50
CA ALA A 81 -6.63 -4.94 -12.92
C ALA A 81 -6.11 -5.52 -14.24
N SER A 82 -6.46 -6.76 -14.51
CA SER A 82 -6.32 -7.38 -15.83
C SER A 82 -7.63 -7.19 -16.60
N ASP A 83 -7.53 -6.92 -17.90
CA ASP A 83 -8.68 -6.88 -18.80
C ASP A 83 -8.97 -8.30 -19.32
N THR A 84 -10.23 -8.73 -19.25
CA THR A 84 -10.69 -10.03 -19.75
C THR A 84 -11.29 -9.96 -21.14
N SER A 85 -11.38 -8.76 -21.74
CA SER A 85 -11.85 -8.59 -23.11
C SER A 85 -10.87 -9.20 -24.12
N THR A 86 -11.33 -9.42 -25.35
CA THR A 86 -10.65 -10.18 -26.42
C THR A 86 -9.25 -9.66 -26.79
N GLY A 87 -8.80 -8.55 -26.23
CA GLY A 87 -7.47 -7.95 -26.43
C GLY A 87 -6.42 -8.24 -25.35
N GLY A 88 -6.78 -8.89 -24.21
CA GLY A 88 -5.83 -9.31 -23.19
C GLY A 88 -5.05 -8.17 -22.51
N GLY A 89 -5.68 -7.03 -22.27
CA GLY A 89 -5.06 -5.83 -21.69
C GLY A 89 -4.74 -5.94 -20.18
N ARG A 90 -3.93 -5.02 -19.68
CA ARG A 90 -3.64 -4.86 -18.26
C ARG A 90 -3.58 -3.40 -17.88
N ILE A 91 -4.35 -3.03 -16.88
CA ILE A 91 -4.29 -1.71 -16.23
C ILE A 91 -3.27 -1.81 -15.10
N LYS A 92 -2.17 -1.07 -15.21
CA LYS A 92 -1.11 -1.00 -14.20
C LYS A 92 -1.12 0.37 -13.55
N LEU A 93 -1.35 0.38 -12.25
CA LEU A 93 -1.34 1.58 -11.42
C LEU A 93 -0.29 1.39 -10.33
N ASP A 94 0.78 2.14 -10.40
CA ASP A 94 1.85 2.07 -9.43
C ASP A 94 1.76 3.29 -8.50
N TYR A 95 1.70 3.03 -7.20
CA TYR A 95 1.53 4.05 -6.17
C TYR A 95 2.70 4.07 -5.20
N ILE A 96 2.96 5.25 -4.65
CA ILE A 96 3.59 5.40 -3.33
C ILE A 96 2.46 5.58 -2.33
N THR A 97 2.35 4.68 -1.35
CA THR A 97 1.27 4.71 -0.36
C THR A 97 1.82 4.98 1.04
N LEU A 98 1.03 5.70 1.83
CA LEU A 98 1.29 6.07 3.22
C LEU A 98 0.13 5.60 4.09
N PRO A 99 0.10 4.33 4.48
CA PRO A 99 -0.82 3.83 5.50
C PRO A 99 -0.43 4.35 6.89
N VAL A 100 -1.42 4.67 7.72
CA VAL A 100 -1.26 4.90 9.16
C VAL A 100 -2.26 4.01 9.88
N LEU A 101 -1.75 2.96 10.52
CA LEU A 101 -2.58 1.91 11.09
C LEU A 101 -2.57 1.97 12.61
N GLY A 102 -3.73 1.78 13.22
CA GLY A 102 -3.84 1.32 14.60
C GLY A 102 -3.67 -0.19 14.63
N LYS A 103 -2.80 -0.69 15.50
CA LYS A 103 -2.52 -2.11 15.71
C LYS A 103 -2.96 -2.49 17.12
N PHE A 104 -3.83 -3.48 17.23
CA PHE A 104 -4.48 -3.92 18.46
C PHE A 104 -4.16 -5.40 18.72
N PRO A 105 -3.33 -5.73 19.71
CA PRO A 105 -3.09 -7.12 20.12
C PRO A 105 -4.39 -7.79 20.53
N ILE A 106 -4.75 -8.91 19.87
CA ILE A 106 -5.97 -9.70 20.15
C ILE A 106 -5.66 -11.08 20.72
N ALA A 107 -4.43 -11.56 20.49
CA ALA A 107 -3.88 -12.77 21.08
C ALA A 107 -2.36 -12.69 21.15
N LYS A 108 -1.71 -13.69 21.76
CA LYS A 108 -0.25 -13.77 21.73
C LYS A 108 0.24 -13.76 20.29
N ASN A 109 1.13 -12.81 19.96
CA ASN A 109 1.72 -12.64 18.64
C ASN A 109 0.74 -12.24 17.52
N LEU A 110 -0.57 -12.11 17.77
CA LEU A 110 -1.57 -11.77 16.78
C LEU A 110 -2.21 -10.42 17.08
N SER A 111 -2.23 -9.54 16.10
CA SER A 111 -2.85 -8.22 16.19
C SER A 111 -3.83 -7.98 15.05
N LEU A 112 -4.90 -7.27 15.34
CA LEU A 112 -5.77 -6.65 14.35
C LEU A 112 -5.15 -5.31 13.94
N GLU A 113 -5.22 -4.99 12.66
CA GLU A 113 -4.76 -3.70 12.13
C GLU A 113 -5.89 -3.02 11.38
N THR A 114 -6.03 -1.72 11.57
CA THR A 114 -6.96 -0.92 10.77
C THR A 114 -6.49 0.54 10.72
N GLY A 115 -6.82 1.24 9.63
CA GLY A 115 -6.50 2.65 9.51
C GLY A 115 -6.57 3.20 8.09
N PRO A 116 -6.47 4.52 7.96
CA PRO A 116 -6.49 5.19 6.66
C PRO A 116 -5.18 4.99 5.89
N GLN A 117 -5.29 5.20 4.58
CA GLN A 117 -4.17 5.22 3.64
C GLN A 117 -4.37 6.36 2.66
N ILE A 118 -3.27 7.04 2.33
CA ILE A 118 -3.20 7.92 1.17
C ILE A 118 -2.21 7.34 0.18
N GLY A 119 -2.58 7.31 -1.10
CA GLY A 119 -1.76 6.85 -2.21
C GLY A 119 -1.49 7.98 -3.20
N PHE A 120 -0.29 8.02 -3.74
CA PHE A 120 0.12 8.93 -4.81
C PHE A 120 0.47 8.11 -6.04
N LEU A 121 -0.27 8.28 -7.12
CA LEU A 121 -0.01 7.61 -8.38
C LEU A 121 1.30 8.11 -8.99
N VAL A 122 2.24 7.20 -9.19
CA VAL A 122 3.55 7.50 -9.80
C VAL A 122 3.63 7.03 -11.25
N SER A 123 2.82 6.02 -11.62
CA SER A 123 2.73 5.52 -12.98
C SER A 123 1.36 4.90 -13.22
N GLY A 124 0.67 5.32 -14.28
CA GLY A 124 -0.56 4.70 -14.78
C GLY A 124 -0.36 4.30 -16.24
N LYS A 125 -0.43 3.01 -16.53
CA LYS A 125 -0.24 2.48 -17.89
C LYS A 125 -1.30 1.44 -18.21
N GLU A 126 -1.83 1.55 -19.40
CA GLU A 126 -2.60 0.49 -20.04
C GLU A 126 -1.68 -0.27 -20.98
N LYS A 127 -1.61 -1.58 -20.82
CA LYS A 127 -0.86 -2.46 -21.68
C LYS A 127 -1.83 -3.34 -22.43
N THR A 128 -1.87 -3.19 -23.75
CA THR A 128 -2.52 -4.09 -24.71
C THR A 128 -1.46 -4.89 -25.44
N ASN A 129 -1.81 -5.92 -26.20
CA ASN A 129 -0.84 -6.75 -26.93
C ASN A 129 0.05 -5.93 -27.87
N ASP A 130 -0.46 -4.82 -28.42
CA ASP A 130 0.22 -4.01 -29.44
C ASP A 130 0.70 -2.65 -28.96
N SER A 131 0.32 -2.20 -27.76
CA SER A 131 0.67 -0.87 -27.26
C SER A 131 0.87 -0.81 -25.74
N ASN A 132 1.72 0.12 -25.32
CA ASN A 132 1.86 0.56 -23.93
C ASN A 132 1.53 2.05 -23.87
N GLU A 133 0.33 2.40 -23.48
CA GLU A 133 -0.12 3.78 -23.41
C GLU A 133 -0.20 4.27 -21.97
N THR A 134 0.13 5.55 -21.79
CA THR A 134 -0.12 6.21 -20.49
C THR A 134 -1.60 6.52 -20.40
N ILE A 135 -2.24 6.16 -19.31
CA ILE A 135 -3.65 6.42 -19.07
C ILE A 135 -3.82 7.93 -18.82
N PRO A 136 -4.52 8.66 -19.71
CA PRO A 136 -4.82 10.06 -19.47
C PRO A 136 -5.87 10.20 -18.35
N ASN A 137 -5.85 11.34 -17.66
CA ASN A 137 -6.87 11.75 -16.68
C ASN A 137 -7.04 10.87 -15.41
N THR A 138 -6.07 9.99 -15.09
CA THR A 138 -6.11 9.25 -13.82
C THR A 138 -5.83 10.20 -12.65
N LYS A 139 -6.67 10.15 -11.61
CA LYS A 139 -6.45 10.95 -10.41
C LYS A 139 -5.14 10.56 -9.72
N THR A 140 -4.37 11.55 -9.33
CA THR A 140 -3.04 11.36 -8.73
C THR A 140 -3.12 10.88 -7.29
N ILE A 141 -4.21 11.21 -6.57
CA ILE A 141 -4.38 10.90 -5.15
C ILE A 141 -5.48 9.86 -4.99
N ASP A 142 -5.19 8.83 -4.22
CA ASP A 142 -6.11 7.76 -3.85
C ASP A 142 -6.18 7.66 -2.32
N PHE A 143 -7.39 7.71 -1.77
CA PHE A 143 -7.66 7.48 -0.36
C PHE A 143 -8.26 6.09 -0.17
N GLY A 144 -7.85 5.41 0.88
CA GLY A 144 -8.34 4.08 1.21
C GLY A 144 -8.41 3.82 2.71
N LEU A 145 -9.09 2.74 3.06
CA LEU A 145 -9.12 2.17 4.40
C LEU A 145 -8.51 0.77 4.38
N ASN A 146 -7.73 0.49 5.39
CA ASN A 146 -7.11 -0.82 5.60
C ASN A 146 -7.76 -1.54 6.77
N ALA A 147 -7.90 -2.85 6.63
CA ALA A 147 -8.19 -3.77 7.72
C ALA A 147 -7.42 -5.07 7.50
N GLY A 148 -6.82 -5.63 8.56
CA GLY A 148 -5.99 -6.81 8.41
C GLY A 148 -5.56 -7.44 9.72
N LEU A 149 -4.77 -8.50 9.59
CA LEU A 149 -4.17 -9.24 10.69
C LEU A 149 -2.66 -9.24 10.53
N ASN A 150 -1.96 -9.13 11.64
CA ASN A 150 -0.51 -9.20 11.73
C ASN A 150 -0.14 -10.28 12.75
N TYR A 151 0.72 -11.21 12.35
CA TYR A 151 1.30 -12.21 13.23
C TYR A 151 2.81 -11.98 13.35
N GLU A 152 3.27 -11.56 14.53
CA GLU A 152 4.67 -11.18 14.81
C GLU A 152 5.34 -12.24 15.65
N LEU A 153 6.48 -12.76 15.18
CA LEU A 153 7.32 -13.69 15.90
C LEU A 153 8.19 -12.94 16.92
N ASN A 154 8.70 -13.66 17.93
CA ASN A 154 9.53 -13.07 19.00
C ASN A 154 10.86 -12.45 18.51
N ASN A 155 11.27 -12.76 17.27
CA ASN A 155 12.49 -12.23 16.65
C ASN A 155 12.22 -10.99 15.76
N GLY A 156 11.00 -10.43 15.82
CA GLY A 156 10.58 -9.26 15.04
C GLY A 156 10.16 -9.57 13.59
N VAL A 157 10.26 -10.83 13.13
CA VAL A 157 9.70 -11.22 11.84
C VAL A 157 8.18 -11.25 11.94
N PHE A 158 7.48 -10.69 10.96
CA PHE A 158 6.02 -10.71 10.94
C PHE A 158 5.46 -11.13 9.59
N PHE A 159 4.26 -11.69 9.65
CA PHE A 159 3.42 -12.01 8.50
C PHE A 159 2.13 -11.19 8.60
N GLN A 160 1.67 -10.66 7.48
CA GLN A 160 0.51 -9.77 7.45
C GLN A 160 -0.40 -10.13 6.29
N ALA A 161 -1.70 -10.18 6.58
CA ALA A 161 -2.75 -10.25 5.58
C ALA A 161 -3.67 -9.04 5.75
N ARG A 162 -3.85 -8.24 4.69
CA ARG A 162 -4.55 -6.96 4.74
C ARG A 162 -5.47 -6.81 3.54
N TYR A 163 -6.62 -6.22 3.75
CA TYR A 163 -7.49 -5.70 2.72
C TYR A 163 -7.44 -4.18 2.71
N ASN A 164 -7.19 -3.59 1.56
CA ASN A 164 -7.28 -2.16 1.31
C ASN A 164 -8.50 -1.89 0.43
N LEU A 165 -9.43 -1.09 0.94
CA LEU A 165 -10.60 -0.59 0.25
C LEU A 165 -10.34 0.83 -0.23
N GLY A 166 -10.19 1.04 -1.53
CA GLY A 166 -10.12 2.36 -2.14
C GLY A 166 -11.45 3.08 -2.06
N LEU A 167 -11.41 4.30 -1.57
CA LEU A 167 -12.58 5.17 -1.41
C LEU A 167 -12.67 6.23 -2.51
N THR A 168 -11.56 6.49 -3.19
CA THR A 168 -11.47 7.49 -4.25
C THR A 168 -11.79 6.85 -5.58
N ASP A 169 -12.63 7.54 -6.37
CA ASP A 169 -12.76 7.24 -7.78
C ASP A 169 -11.47 7.64 -8.52
N ILE A 170 -10.84 6.68 -9.18
CA ILE A 170 -9.55 6.87 -9.88
C ILE A 170 -9.69 7.62 -11.21
N GLY A 171 -10.94 7.93 -11.67
CA GLY A 171 -11.21 8.77 -12.84
C GLY A 171 -10.90 8.15 -14.19
N PHE A 172 -10.67 6.84 -14.26
CA PHE A 172 -10.19 6.15 -15.47
C PHE A 172 -11.23 6.03 -16.58
N TYR A 173 -12.54 5.99 -16.26
CA TYR A 173 -13.60 5.66 -17.21
C TYR A 173 -14.47 6.86 -17.65
N GLY A 174 -14.02 8.11 -17.41
CA GLY A 174 -14.76 9.34 -17.75
C GLY A 174 -15.83 9.73 -16.71
N ASP A 175 -16.54 10.83 -16.97
CA ASP A 175 -17.34 11.56 -15.98
C ASP A 175 -18.54 10.81 -15.37
N ASN A 176 -18.98 9.69 -15.97
CA ASN A 176 -20.17 8.96 -15.53
C ASN A 176 -19.90 7.56 -14.97
N LYS A 177 -18.65 7.13 -14.84
CA LYS A 177 -18.32 5.81 -14.32
C LYS A 177 -17.31 5.94 -13.18
N ARG A 178 -17.59 5.29 -12.07
CA ARG A 178 -16.70 5.23 -10.92
C ARG A 178 -15.89 3.94 -10.91
N ALA A 179 -14.61 4.07 -10.63
CA ALA A 179 -13.74 2.94 -10.36
C ALA A 179 -12.87 3.24 -9.16
N SER A 180 -12.75 2.30 -8.23
CA SER A 180 -11.87 2.39 -7.08
C SER A 180 -10.99 1.15 -6.95
N ASN A 181 -9.84 1.30 -6.32
CA ASN A 181 -8.93 0.18 -6.06
C ASN A 181 -9.45 -0.73 -4.96
N SER A 182 -9.28 -2.04 -5.14
CA SER A 182 -9.49 -3.06 -4.11
C SER A 182 -8.29 -3.97 -4.10
N VAL A 183 -7.61 -4.08 -2.95
CA VAL A 183 -6.34 -4.80 -2.88
C VAL A 183 -6.28 -5.69 -1.65
N ILE A 184 -6.04 -6.98 -1.85
CA ILE A 184 -5.61 -7.90 -0.79
C ILE A 184 -4.08 -7.93 -0.83
N GLN A 185 -3.45 -7.71 0.33
CA GLN A 185 -2.00 -7.72 0.49
C GLN A 185 -1.58 -8.86 1.41
N PHE A 186 -0.58 -9.63 0.98
CA PHE A 186 0.13 -10.60 1.80
C PHE A 186 1.57 -10.16 1.93
N SER A 187 2.02 -9.93 3.14
CA SER A 187 3.35 -9.38 3.41
C SER A 187 4.15 -10.26 4.37
N ILE A 188 5.44 -10.22 4.20
CA ILE A 188 6.43 -10.62 5.19
C ILE A 188 7.32 -9.41 5.47
N GLY A 189 7.71 -9.22 6.72
CA GLY A 189 8.59 -8.14 7.11
C GLY A 189 9.38 -8.46 8.37
N LYS A 190 10.23 -7.50 8.76
CA LYS A 190 11.00 -7.56 9.98
C LYS A 190 11.09 -6.19 10.62
N LEU A 191 10.78 -6.13 11.91
CA LEU A 191 11.02 -5.01 12.81
C LEU A 191 12.36 -5.24 13.55
N PHE A 192 13.11 -4.15 13.74
CA PHE A 192 14.43 -4.13 14.38
C PHE A 192 14.39 -3.35 15.68
#